data_73e7e89795330a5cf263e8fb6eba4c95
#
_entry.id   73e7e89795330a5cf263e8fb6eba4c95
#
_cell.length_a   1.000
_cell.length_b   1.000
_cell.length_c   1.000
_cell.angle_alpha   90.00
_cell.angle_beta   90.00
_cell.angle_gamma   90.00
#
_symmetry.space_group_name_H-M   'P 1'
#
loop_
_entity.id
_entity.type
_entity.pdbx_description
1 polymer ?
#
loop_
_entity_poly.entity_id
_entity_poly.type
_entity_poly.pdbx_seq_one_letter_code
_entity_poly.pdbx_strand_id
1 'polypeptide(L)'
;MKIAILYGTETGNAEMLAEDIAAHLADHEVEVTNLSDFAPDAFDADNFYILVTSTYGDGDLPASAIPFGEKMADAQPDLSSITFAVFGMGDSEYPETYNFGGKRLEELMTSAGAQQVGERITHDASGSDMPEDLALPWAEDVVRQMEARREEAA
;
A
#
# COMPACT_ATOMS: atom_id res chain seq x y z
N MET A 1 4.66 4.60 -16.85
CA MET A 1 3.46 4.27 -16.07
C MET A 1 3.33 5.27 -14.92
N LYS A 2 2.12 5.64 -14.59
CA LYS A 2 1.86 6.52 -13.44
C LYS A 2 1.63 5.66 -12.20
N ILE A 3 2.42 5.89 -11.16
CA ILE A 3 2.37 5.14 -9.91
C ILE A 3 2.10 6.11 -8.77
N ALA A 4 1.09 5.82 -7.97
CA ALA A 4 0.79 6.58 -6.76
C ALA A 4 1.09 5.69 -5.55
N ILE A 5 1.99 6.14 -4.69
CA ILE A 5 2.33 5.43 -3.45
C ILE A 5 1.59 6.12 -2.32
N LEU A 6 0.71 5.38 -1.66
CA LEU A 6 -0.08 5.86 -0.53
C LEU A 6 0.43 5.19 0.74
N TYR A 7 0.81 5.97 1.74
CA TYR A 7 1.36 5.40 2.96
C TYR A 7 0.51 5.75 4.18
N GLY A 8 0.47 4.80 5.12
CA GLY A 8 -0.09 5.02 6.45
C GLY A 8 1.01 4.82 7.49
N THR A 9 1.21 5.80 8.36
CA THR A 9 2.31 5.78 9.31
C THR A 9 1.89 6.29 10.69
N GLU A 10 2.57 5.80 11.73
CA GLU A 10 2.47 6.31 13.09
C GLU A 10 3.73 7.10 13.46
N THR A 11 4.90 6.57 13.12
CA THR A 11 6.20 7.11 13.52
C THR A 11 7.07 7.58 12.35
N GLY A 12 6.57 7.49 11.12
CA GLY A 12 7.28 7.91 9.93
C GLY A 12 8.02 6.81 9.17
N ASN A 13 8.05 5.57 9.67
CA ASN A 13 8.77 4.47 9.03
C ASN A 13 8.16 4.10 7.67
N ALA A 14 6.84 4.05 7.57
CA ALA A 14 6.19 3.74 6.31
C ALA A 14 6.38 4.87 5.28
N GLU A 15 6.42 6.13 5.74
CA GLU A 15 6.72 7.27 4.88
C GLU A 15 8.12 7.16 4.28
N MET A 16 9.12 6.85 5.10
CA MET A 16 10.49 6.68 4.63
C MET A 16 10.58 5.55 3.60
N LEU A 17 9.90 4.44 3.85
CA LEU A 17 9.89 3.31 2.93
C LEU A 17 9.19 3.68 1.61
N ALA A 18 8.09 4.41 1.68
CA ALA A 18 7.39 4.88 0.48
C ALA A 18 8.30 5.76 -0.38
N GLU A 19 9.07 6.64 0.24
CA GLU A 19 10.04 7.49 -0.47
C GLU A 19 11.18 6.67 -1.09
N ASP A 20 11.66 5.64 -0.40
CA ASP A 20 12.68 4.73 -0.93
C ASP A 20 12.17 3.97 -2.16
N ILE A 21 10.93 3.50 -2.11
CA ILE A 21 10.29 2.84 -3.25
C ILE A 21 10.16 3.81 -4.43
N ALA A 22 9.74 5.04 -4.16
CA ALA A 22 9.59 6.07 -5.19
C ALA A 22 10.92 6.34 -5.90
N ALA A 23 12.00 6.46 -5.14
CA ALA A 23 13.34 6.66 -5.70
C ALA A 23 13.80 5.47 -6.55
N HIS A 24 13.44 4.25 -6.12
CA HIS A 24 13.79 3.03 -6.84
C HIS A 24 13.01 2.88 -8.15
N LEU A 25 11.82 3.46 -8.23
CA LEU A 25 10.96 3.41 -9.41
C LEU A 25 11.01 4.72 -10.22
N ALA A 26 12.11 5.46 -10.14
CA ALA A 26 12.26 6.78 -10.75
C ALA A 26 12.12 6.80 -12.28
N ASP A 27 12.18 5.64 -12.95
CA ASP A 27 11.92 5.52 -14.39
C ASP A 27 10.43 5.71 -14.75
N HIS A 28 9.56 5.71 -13.73
CA HIS A 28 8.12 5.92 -13.88
C HIS A 28 7.73 7.28 -13.30
N GLU A 29 6.52 7.73 -13.58
CA GLU A 29 5.96 8.93 -12.92
C GLU A 29 5.41 8.49 -11.56
N VAL A 30 6.11 8.83 -10.48
CA VAL A 30 5.75 8.39 -9.12
C VAL A 30 5.40 9.58 -8.25
N GLU A 31 4.26 9.49 -7.57
CA GLU A 31 3.81 10.46 -6.58
C GLU A 31 3.62 9.76 -5.24
N VAL A 32 4.07 10.37 -4.15
CA VAL A 32 3.96 9.82 -2.79
C VAL A 32 3.00 10.70 -1.99
N THR A 33 1.98 10.09 -1.40
CA THR A 33 0.94 10.81 -0.66
C THR A 33 0.61 10.08 0.64
N ASN A 34 0.44 10.84 1.73
CA ASN A 34 -0.04 10.30 2.99
C ASN A 34 -1.53 9.97 2.87
N LEU A 35 -1.94 8.80 3.34
CA LEU A 35 -3.36 8.39 3.31
C LEU A 35 -4.27 9.41 4.00
N SER A 36 -3.77 10.15 4.99
CA SER A 36 -4.56 11.19 5.66
C SER A 36 -4.98 12.33 4.72
N ASP A 37 -4.24 12.53 3.63
CA ASP A 37 -4.47 13.56 2.64
C ASP A 37 -5.16 13.04 1.37
N PHE A 38 -5.50 11.76 1.33
CA PHE A 38 -6.05 11.11 0.15
C PHE A 38 -7.55 10.83 0.33
N ALA A 39 -8.35 11.33 -0.60
CA ALA A 39 -9.79 11.10 -0.57
C ALA A 39 -10.19 9.91 -1.46
N PRO A 40 -11.22 9.12 -1.08
CA PRO A 40 -11.65 7.97 -1.90
C PRO A 40 -12.06 8.31 -3.32
N ASP A 41 -12.52 9.53 -3.57
CA ASP A 41 -12.91 9.98 -4.91
C ASP A 41 -11.72 10.44 -5.76
N ALA A 42 -10.52 10.45 -5.19
CA ALA A 42 -9.29 10.82 -5.91
C ALA A 42 -8.65 9.63 -6.63
N PHE A 43 -9.14 8.40 -6.46
CA PHE A 43 -8.62 7.24 -7.18
C PHE A 43 -8.82 7.41 -8.69
N ASP A 44 -7.78 7.12 -9.46
CA ASP A 44 -7.76 7.27 -10.91
C ASP A 44 -7.33 5.94 -11.55
N ALA A 45 -8.13 5.46 -12.49
CA ALA A 45 -7.86 4.18 -13.18
C ALA A 45 -6.56 4.19 -14.00
N ASP A 46 -6.05 5.37 -14.36
CA ASP A 46 -4.78 5.49 -15.08
C ASP A 46 -3.57 5.25 -14.19
N ASN A 47 -3.74 5.30 -12.88
CA ASN A 47 -2.66 5.09 -11.91
C ASN A 47 -2.62 3.64 -11.41
N PHE A 48 -1.42 3.19 -11.08
CA PHE A 48 -1.23 1.97 -10.27
C PHE A 48 -0.93 2.41 -8.85
N TYR A 49 -1.65 1.86 -7.87
CA TYR A 49 -1.52 2.26 -6.47
C TYR A 49 -0.69 1.25 -5.69
N ILE A 50 0.36 1.73 -5.04
CA ILE A 50 1.16 0.94 -4.10
C ILE A 50 0.85 1.47 -2.70
N LEU A 51 0.32 0.61 -1.83
CA LEU A 51 -0.04 0.97 -0.47
C LEU A 51 1.03 0.45 0.49
N VAL A 52 1.58 1.33 1.33
CA VAL A 52 2.60 0.98 2.32
C VAL A 52 2.08 1.39 3.68
N THR A 53 1.96 0.45 4.61
CA THR A 53 1.42 0.78 5.94
C THR A 53 2.12 0.01 7.04
N SER A 54 2.19 0.64 8.22
CA SER A 54 2.58 -0.03 9.46
C SER A 54 1.33 -0.52 10.19
N THR A 55 1.53 -1.38 11.20
CA THR A 55 0.49 -1.81 12.12
C THR A 55 0.73 -1.12 13.45
N TYR A 56 -0.32 -0.62 14.11
CA TYR A 56 -0.21 0.11 15.36
C TYR A 56 -1.05 -0.54 16.47
N GLY A 57 -0.53 -0.53 17.68
CA GLY A 57 -1.23 -0.99 18.88
C GLY A 57 -1.73 -2.43 18.74
N ASP A 58 -3.01 -2.64 18.96
CA ASP A 58 -3.67 -3.96 18.96
C ASP A 58 -4.11 -4.41 17.55
N GLY A 59 -3.40 -3.96 16.52
CA GLY A 59 -3.71 -4.33 15.14
C GLY A 59 -4.48 -3.27 14.38
N ASP A 60 -4.51 -2.05 14.91
CA ASP A 60 -5.18 -0.93 14.26
C ASP A 60 -4.35 -0.37 13.11
N LEU A 61 -5.02 0.37 12.22
CA LEU A 61 -4.33 1.20 11.25
C LEU A 61 -3.51 2.26 11.98
N PRO A 62 -2.34 2.66 11.45
CA PRO A 62 -1.60 3.77 12.03
C PRO A 62 -2.37 5.08 11.92
N ALA A 63 -2.02 6.05 12.77
CA ALA A 63 -2.77 7.30 12.92
C ALA A 63 -3.09 7.99 11.58
N SER A 64 -2.14 8.02 10.64
CA SER A 64 -2.36 8.71 9.37
C SER A 64 -3.29 7.96 8.42
N ALA A 65 -3.53 6.67 8.64
CA ALA A 65 -4.42 5.87 7.80
C ALA A 65 -5.86 5.78 8.34
N ILE A 66 -6.08 6.12 9.60
CA ILE A 66 -7.42 6.06 10.21
C ILE A 66 -8.44 6.95 9.47
N PRO A 67 -8.14 8.22 9.14
CA PRO A 67 -9.08 9.04 8.39
C PRO A 67 -9.43 8.46 7.02
N PHE A 68 -8.48 7.83 6.34
CA PHE A 68 -8.73 7.16 5.08
C PHE A 68 -9.73 6.02 5.25
N GLY A 69 -9.56 5.18 6.27
CA GLY A 69 -10.48 4.09 6.56
C GLY A 69 -11.90 4.58 6.83
N GLU A 70 -12.05 5.67 7.60
CA GLU A 70 -13.34 6.29 7.87
C GLU A 70 -14.00 6.82 6.61
N LYS A 71 -13.23 7.51 5.76
CA LYS A 71 -13.72 8.05 4.49
C LYS A 71 -14.15 6.94 3.54
N MET A 72 -13.43 5.83 3.49
CA MET A 72 -13.79 4.68 2.68
C MET A 72 -15.11 4.06 3.15
N ALA A 73 -15.32 3.95 4.45
CA ALA A 73 -16.56 3.41 5.01
C ALA A 73 -17.75 4.30 4.69
N ASP A 74 -17.59 5.61 4.75
CA ASP A 74 -18.67 6.58 4.49
C ASP A 74 -18.99 6.68 2.99
N ALA A 75 -17.96 6.75 2.14
CA ALA A 75 -18.14 6.98 0.71
C ALA A 75 -18.54 5.73 -0.07
N GLN A 76 -18.12 4.56 0.39
CA GLN A 76 -18.33 3.28 -0.29
C GLN A 76 -18.06 3.37 -1.80
N PRO A 77 -16.84 3.83 -2.20
CA PRO A 77 -16.56 4.07 -3.61
C PRO A 77 -16.54 2.78 -4.43
N ASP A 78 -16.87 2.89 -5.71
CA ASP A 78 -16.68 1.76 -6.64
C ASP A 78 -15.26 1.84 -7.21
N LEU A 79 -14.40 0.94 -6.77
CA LEU A 79 -13.01 0.87 -7.19
C LEU A 79 -12.74 -0.28 -8.18
N SER A 80 -13.75 -0.75 -8.88
CA SER A 80 -13.62 -1.90 -9.79
C SER A 80 -12.63 -1.68 -10.94
N SER A 81 -12.32 -0.42 -11.27
CA SER A 81 -11.33 -0.08 -12.29
C SER A 81 -9.93 0.23 -11.71
N ILE A 82 -9.77 0.13 -10.40
CA ILE A 82 -8.52 0.49 -9.72
C ILE A 82 -7.70 -0.77 -9.46
N THR A 83 -6.37 -0.67 -9.68
CA THR A 83 -5.41 -1.73 -9.39
C THR A 83 -4.47 -1.28 -8.29
N PHE A 84 -4.11 -2.19 -7.39
CA PHE A 84 -3.27 -1.85 -6.24
C PHE A 84 -2.40 -3.02 -5.81
N ALA A 85 -1.35 -2.72 -5.03
CA ALA A 85 -0.53 -3.70 -4.33
C ALA A 85 -0.29 -3.19 -2.91
N VAL A 86 -0.09 -4.10 -1.96
CA VAL A 86 0.06 -3.75 -0.54
C VAL A 86 1.37 -4.30 0.03
N PHE A 87 2.10 -3.44 0.73
CA PHE A 87 3.25 -3.82 1.55
C PHE A 87 2.96 -3.41 3.00
N GLY A 88 2.99 -4.38 3.90
CA GLY A 88 2.73 -4.15 5.32
C GLY A 88 4.00 -4.26 6.16
N MET A 89 4.03 -3.54 7.27
CA MET A 89 5.09 -3.60 8.27
C MET A 89 4.47 -4.02 9.60
N GLY A 90 5.09 -4.97 10.28
CA GLY A 90 4.59 -5.48 11.56
C GLY A 90 5.71 -6.07 12.39
N ASP A 91 5.35 -6.64 13.55
CA ASP A 91 6.29 -7.25 14.47
C ASP A 91 5.73 -8.60 14.93
N SER A 92 6.42 -9.69 14.61
CA SER A 92 5.99 -11.04 14.95
C SER A 92 6.09 -11.35 16.45
N GLU A 93 6.72 -10.48 17.25
CA GLU A 93 6.65 -10.57 18.72
C GLU A 93 5.22 -10.36 19.22
N TYR A 94 4.35 -9.77 18.39
CA TYR A 94 2.92 -9.59 18.67
C TYR A 94 2.11 -10.40 17.64
N PRO A 95 2.10 -11.74 17.73
CA PRO A 95 1.54 -12.58 16.67
C PRO A 95 0.05 -12.38 16.40
N GLU A 96 -0.72 -11.93 17.40
CA GLU A 96 -2.15 -11.69 17.23
C GLU A 96 -2.46 -10.47 16.37
N THR A 97 -1.52 -9.51 16.29
CA THR A 97 -1.70 -8.24 15.59
C THR A 97 -0.76 -8.08 14.40
N TYR A 98 0.09 -9.08 14.15
CA TYR A 98 1.10 -9.03 13.10
C TYR A 98 0.48 -8.73 11.74
N ASN A 99 0.91 -7.62 11.14
CA ASN A 99 0.46 -7.15 9.82
C ASN A 99 -1.04 -6.86 9.67
N PHE A 100 -1.76 -6.58 10.74
CA PHE A 100 -3.17 -6.20 10.64
C PHE A 100 -3.37 -4.90 9.86
N GLY A 101 -2.43 -3.95 9.93
CA GLY A 101 -2.51 -2.71 9.14
C GLY A 101 -2.58 -2.99 7.64
N GLY A 102 -1.66 -3.80 7.11
CA GLY A 102 -1.66 -4.19 5.71
C GLY A 102 -2.91 -4.98 5.33
N LYS A 103 -3.32 -5.90 6.19
CA LYS A 103 -4.52 -6.71 5.98
C LYS A 103 -5.78 -5.82 5.92
N ARG A 104 -5.89 -4.83 6.82
CA ARG A 104 -7.01 -3.89 6.82
C ARG A 104 -7.09 -3.08 5.54
N LEU A 105 -5.97 -2.55 5.06
CA LEU A 105 -5.95 -1.82 3.80
C LEU A 105 -6.33 -2.71 2.62
N GLU A 106 -5.80 -3.94 2.59
CA GLU A 106 -6.16 -4.91 1.57
C GLU A 106 -7.67 -5.16 1.55
N GLU A 107 -8.27 -5.38 2.73
CA GLU A 107 -9.71 -5.59 2.86
C GLU A 107 -10.53 -4.38 2.42
N LEU A 108 -10.11 -3.17 2.79
CA LEU A 108 -10.79 -1.94 2.38
C LEU A 108 -10.82 -1.81 0.85
N MET A 109 -9.69 -2.07 0.19
CA MET A 109 -9.59 -1.96 -1.26
C MET A 109 -10.38 -3.05 -1.97
N THR A 110 -10.24 -4.31 -1.54
CA THR A 110 -10.93 -5.43 -2.19
C THR A 110 -12.43 -5.37 -1.96
N SER A 111 -12.88 -4.92 -0.79
CA SER A 111 -14.32 -4.73 -0.51
C SER A 111 -14.93 -3.65 -1.39
N ALA A 112 -14.15 -2.68 -1.83
CA ALA A 112 -14.59 -1.64 -2.75
C ALA A 112 -14.51 -2.08 -4.23
N GLY A 113 -14.03 -3.28 -4.49
CA GLY A 113 -13.96 -3.85 -5.84
C GLY A 113 -12.61 -3.72 -6.52
N ALA A 114 -11.61 -3.10 -5.89
CA ALA A 114 -10.28 -2.91 -6.48
C ALA A 114 -9.58 -4.25 -6.73
N GLN A 115 -8.76 -4.29 -7.76
CA GLN A 115 -8.05 -5.49 -8.17
C GLN A 115 -6.63 -5.48 -7.63
N GLN A 116 -6.26 -6.51 -6.87
CA GLN A 116 -4.93 -6.64 -6.30
C GLN A 116 -3.96 -7.23 -7.29
N VAL A 117 -2.77 -6.62 -7.39
CA VAL A 117 -1.66 -7.10 -8.20
C VAL A 117 -0.60 -7.68 -7.27
N GLY A 118 -0.27 -8.96 -7.47
CA GLY A 118 0.67 -9.66 -6.61
C GLY A 118 0.12 -9.96 -5.22
N GLU A 119 0.94 -10.56 -4.38
CA GLU A 119 0.57 -10.89 -3.01
C GLU A 119 1.00 -9.77 -2.05
N ARG A 120 0.23 -9.60 -0.97
CA ARG A 120 0.63 -8.71 0.12
C ARG A 120 1.89 -9.29 0.78
N ILE A 121 2.94 -8.48 0.87
CA ILE A 121 4.18 -8.82 1.56
C ILE A 121 4.21 -8.09 2.90
N THR A 122 4.80 -8.73 3.90
CA THR A 122 4.95 -8.13 5.23
C THR A 122 6.41 -8.18 5.66
N HIS A 123 6.93 -7.04 6.09
CA HIS A 123 8.23 -6.97 6.76
C HIS A 123 8.03 -7.19 8.26
N ASP A 124 8.85 -8.05 8.85
CA ASP A 124 8.83 -8.37 10.28
C ASP A 124 9.94 -7.60 10.99
N ALA A 125 9.55 -6.66 11.85
CA ALA A 125 10.51 -5.83 12.60
C ALA A 125 11.37 -6.64 13.57
N SER A 126 10.92 -7.83 14.00
CA SER A 126 11.70 -8.71 14.87
C SER A 126 12.74 -9.56 14.11
N GLY A 127 12.68 -9.54 12.77
CA GLY A 127 13.65 -10.23 11.92
C GLY A 127 14.91 -9.41 11.69
N SER A 128 15.85 -9.98 10.93
CA SER A 128 17.14 -9.35 10.64
C SER A 128 17.14 -8.49 9.37
N ASP A 129 16.12 -8.62 8.52
CA ASP A 129 16.05 -7.88 7.26
C ASP A 129 15.56 -6.44 7.49
N MET A 130 16.06 -5.51 6.68
CA MET A 130 15.52 -4.15 6.64
C MET A 130 14.28 -4.13 5.74
N PRO A 131 13.31 -3.21 5.98
CA PRO A 131 12.11 -3.15 5.15
C PRO A 131 12.42 -2.99 3.66
N GLU A 132 13.38 -2.16 3.30
CA GLU A 132 13.76 -1.92 1.91
C GLU A 132 14.33 -3.16 1.22
N ASP A 133 14.95 -4.08 1.96
CA ASP A 133 15.48 -5.32 1.40
C ASP A 133 14.37 -6.20 0.80
N LEU A 134 13.17 -6.12 1.35
CA LEU A 134 11.99 -6.82 0.85
C LEU A 134 11.18 -5.95 -0.12
N ALA A 135 11.03 -4.67 0.21
CA ALA A 135 10.11 -3.78 -0.49
C ALA A 135 10.58 -3.41 -1.90
N LEU A 136 11.88 -3.17 -2.10
CA LEU A 136 12.38 -2.73 -3.40
C LEU A 136 12.25 -3.83 -4.47
N PRO A 137 12.67 -5.09 -4.22
CA PRO A 137 12.43 -6.17 -5.18
C PRO A 137 10.95 -6.46 -5.40
N TRP A 138 10.15 -6.38 -4.35
CA TRP A 138 8.70 -6.56 -4.43
C TRP A 138 8.07 -5.49 -5.31
N ALA A 139 8.45 -4.23 -5.12
CA ALA A 139 7.93 -3.12 -5.91
C ALA A 139 8.23 -3.29 -7.41
N GLU A 140 9.45 -3.69 -7.75
CA GLU A 140 9.82 -4.00 -9.13
C GLU A 140 8.94 -5.10 -9.70
N ASP A 141 8.69 -6.14 -8.92
CA ASP A 141 7.90 -7.29 -9.37
C ASP A 141 6.44 -6.91 -9.63
N VAL A 142 5.80 -6.18 -8.71
CA VAL A 142 4.40 -5.79 -8.91
C VAL A 142 4.24 -4.80 -10.06
N VAL A 143 5.22 -3.94 -10.28
CA VAL A 143 5.21 -3.02 -11.42
C VAL A 143 5.31 -3.82 -12.73
N ARG A 144 6.19 -4.82 -12.80
CA ARG A 144 6.28 -5.70 -13.98
C ARG A 144 4.98 -6.45 -14.23
N GLN A 145 4.33 -6.94 -13.18
CA GLN A 145 3.04 -7.60 -13.32
C GLN A 145 1.98 -6.65 -13.87
N MET A 146 1.98 -5.40 -13.38
CA MET A 146 1.04 -4.40 -13.87
C MET A 146 1.29 -4.01 -15.31
N GLU A 147 2.55 -3.87 -15.73
CA GLU A 147 2.92 -3.59 -17.11
C GLU A 147 2.42 -4.71 -18.04
N ALA A 148 2.61 -5.97 -17.63
CA ALA A 148 2.13 -7.13 -18.38
C ALA A 148 0.60 -7.12 -18.53
N ARG A 149 -0.12 -6.77 -17.49
CA ARG A 149 -1.59 -6.64 -17.56
C ARG A 149 -2.04 -5.57 -18.54
N ARG A 150 -1.33 -4.43 -18.58
CA ARG A 150 -1.65 -3.33 -19.49
C ARG A 150 -1.37 -3.71 -20.94
N GLU A 151 -0.30 -4.46 -21.20
CA GLU A 151 0.01 -4.98 -22.53
C GLU A 151 -1.06 -5.95 -23.01
N GLU A 152 -1.54 -6.84 -22.13
CA GLU A 152 -2.62 -7.78 -22.46
C GLU A 152 -3.95 -7.07 -22.73
N ALA A 153 -4.21 -5.97 -22.04
CA ALA A 153 -5.44 -5.19 -22.19
C ALA A 153 -5.43 -4.29 -23.44
N ALA A 154 -4.23 -3.99 -23.94
CA ALA A 154 -4.06 -3.18 -25.15
C ALA A 154 -4.28 -4.04 -26.39
#